data_d1b3e8afb5f67d62d66d918f314d62f4
#
_entry.id   d1b3e8afb5f67d62d66d918f314d62f4
#
_cell.length_a   1.000
_cell.length_b   1.000
_cell.length_c   1.000
_cell.angle_alpha   90.00
_cell.angle_beta   90.00
_cell.angle_gamma   90.00
#
_symmetry.space_group_name_H-M   'P 1'
#
loop_
_entity.id
_entity.type
_entity.pdbx_description
1 polymer ?
#
loop_
_entity_poly.entity_id
_entity_poly.type
_entity_poly.pdbx_seq_one_letter_code
_entity_poly.pdbx_strand_id
1 'polypeptide(L)'
;MIAWLWGRLRRLVVSRRRTPACGATSNRWGSLRSPPAYALFLLLVIPTAWAHKPSDSYLTLRGEPSGVAVRWDIALRDLDYVLQLDRDGNGELTWGEVRRRAPEIAKLASERLALSSQGSACPMQATGPLMLDRHSDGTYAVLSLHAACAQLAGSLQVHYSLFFDVDPSHRGLVQWTAPGGTHAQALVFAAGSARQELQLAAPSAWDTLRQYVLEGVWHIWIGFDHILFLLALLLPSVLVRIGSTWTPTPSLRRACVEVLKVVTAFTLAHSVTLSLAVLGLVSLPSRLVESVIAASVVLAALNNLRGTVDRRRWVMAFVFGLVHGFGFASVLADLGLPQGALALALVGFNVGVELGQLAIVAAFLPLAFALRTTGFYRVGVLRFGSGLVALLALWWFVQRAFDLAPS
;
A
#
# COMPACT_ATOMS: atom_id res chain seq x y z
N MET A 1 11.92 -6.02 50.43
CA MET A 1 13.17 -6.67 50.84
C MET A 1 14.16 -6.42 49.68
N ILE A 2 14.53 -5.24 49.36
CA ILE A 2 15.25 -4.09 49.91
C ILE A 2 16.62 -4.52 50.46
N ALA A 3 17.59 -3.97 49.72
CA ALA A 3 18.98 -3.72 50.19
C ALA A 3 19.86 -4.94 50.49
N TRP A 4 20.82 -5.10 49.63
CA TRP A 4 22.20 -5.45 49.94
C TRP A 4 22.98 -5.55 48.61
N LEU A 5 23.80 -4.68 48.26
CA LEU A 5 25.24 -4.60 48.33
C LEU A 5 25.77 -3.37 47.59
N TRP A 6 25.84 -2.29 48.31
CA TRP A 6 26.85 -1.25 48.08
C TRP A 6 28.12 -1.62 48.91
N GLY A 7 29.26 -1.55 48.26
CA GLY A 7 30.49 -1.38 49.04
C GLY A 7 31.65 -2.32 48.74
N ARG A 8 32.60 -1.84 47.98
CA ARG A 8 34.06 -1.91 48.18
C ARG A 8 34.72 -1.33 46.91
N LEU A 9 35.05 -0.05 47.00
CA LEU A 9 36.21 0.67 47.57
C LEU A 9 37.54 0.27 46.91
N ARG A 10 38.01 1.28 46.16
CA ARG A 10 39.18 2.13 46.47
C ARG A 10 40.46 1.38 46.91
N ARG A 11 41.48 1.67 46.20
CA ARG A 11 42.84 2.13 46.53
C ARG A 11 43.85 1.55 45.56
N LEU A 12 44.60 2.40 45.02
CA LEU A 12 45.89 3.06 45.08
C LEU A 12 46.82 2.39 44.07
N VAL A 13 47.74 3.01 43.35
CA VAL A 13 48.78 3.96 43.69
C VAL A 13 49.39 4.55 42.42
N VAL A 14 49.74 5.78 42.51
CA VAL A 14 50.57 6.64 41.65
C VAL A 14 51.97 6.05 41.46
N SER A 15 52.48 6.09 40.22
CA SER A 15 53.94 6.34 40.05
C SER A 15 54.17 7.16 38.79
N ARG A 16 54.75 8.34 39.03
CA ARG A 16 55.39 9.25 38.06
C ARG A 16 56.63 8.59 37.49
N ARG A 17 56.95 8.84 36.24
CA ARG A 17 58.22 9.43 35.79
C ARG A 17 58.30 9.65 34.30
N ARG A 18 58.49 10.94 33.98
CA ARG A 18 59.46 11.60 33.09
C ARG A 18 59.37 11.40 31.59
N THR A 19 59.04 12.50 30.97
CA THR A 19 59.41 12.92 29.61
C THR A 19 60.93 12.92 29.39
N PRO A 20 61.39 12.85 28.12
CA PRO A 20 61.78 14.11 27.47
C PRO A 20 61.31 14.26 26.02
N ALA A 21 61.50 15.47 25.58
CA ALA A 21 61.00 16.23 24.48
C ALA A 21 61.64 15.94 23.12
N CYS A 22 61.03 16.58 22.14
CA CYS A 22 61.54 17.15 20.90
C CYS A 22 61.35 16.31 19.63
N GLY A 23 60.64 16.88 18.65
CA GLY A 23 60.74 16.55 17.26
C GLY A 23 59.54 16.93 16.43
N ALA A 24 59.50 18.20 16.00
CA ALA A 24 59.06 18.71 14.68
C ALA A 24 57.72 18.28 14.04
N THR A 25 56.79 19.20 14.03
CA THR A 25 55.97 19.69 12.88
C THR A 25 55.71 18.78 11.68
N SER A 26 54.51 18.34 11.48
CA SER A 26 53.88 18.40 10.15
C SER A 26 52.36 18.57 10.32
N ASN A 27 51.88 19.77 9.98
CA ASN A 27 50.50 20.09 9.73
C ASN A 27 50.00 19.21 8.55
N ARG A 28 49.15 18.22 8.82
CA ARG A 28 48.22 17.68 7.82
C ARG A 28 46.81 18.02 8.21
N TRP A 29 46.37 19.12 7.69
CA TRP A 29 44.94 19.40 7.55
C TRP A 29 44.36 18.33 6.62
N GLY A 30 43.73 17.30 7.20
CA GLY A 30 42.88 16.39 6.47
C GLY A 30 41.70 17.18 5.94
N SER A 31 41.66 17.39 4.63
CA SER A 31 40.54 17.97 3.93
C SER A 31 39.27 17.17 4.26
N LEU A 32 38.37 17.78 5.02
CA LEU A 32 36.95 17.41 5.06
C LEU A 32 36.43 17.54 3.62
N ARG A 33 36.43 16.45 2.87
CA ARG A 33 35.69 16.37 1.63
C ARG A 33 34.21 16.51 1.99
N SER A 34 33.68 17.69 1.75
CA SER A 34 32.24 17.95 1.75
C SER A 34 31.54 16.88 0.91
N PRO A 35 30.41 16.31 1.37
CA PRO A 35 29.66 15.38 0.54
C PRO A 35 29.27 16.09 -0.76
N PRO A 36 29.34 15.40 -1.88
CA PRO A 36 29.05 16.01 -3.17
C PRO A 36 27.61 16.53 -3.20
N ALA A 37 27.41 17.76 -3.67
CA ALA A 37 26.16 18.51 -3.68
C ALA A 37 24.97 17.78 -4.32
N TYR A 38 25.22 16.74 -5.13
CA TYR A 38 24.17 15.91 -5.73
C TYR A 38 23.47 14.98 -4.73
N ALA A 39 24.05 14.67 -3.56
CA ALA A 39 23.38 13.94 -2.51
C ALA A 39 22.25 14.77 -1.86
N LEU A 40 22.42 16.10 -1.86
CA LEU A 40 21.38 17.05 -1.39
C LEU A 40 20.28 17.24 -2.45
N PHE A 41 20.63 17.12 -3.74
CA PHE A 41 19.68 17.30 -4.85
C PHE A 41 18.74 16.11 -5.01
N LEU A 42 19.20 14.88 -4.70
CA LEU A 42 18.34 13.68 -4.67
C LEU A 42 17.34 13.69 -3.50
N LEU A 43 17.57 14.47 -2.45
CA LEU A 43 16.64 14.66 -1.32
C LEU A 43 15.55 15.70 -1.60
N LEU A 44 15.72 16.53 -2.62
CA LEU A 44 14.76 17.60 -2.98
C LEU A 44 13.75 17.19 -4.06
N VAL A 45 13.86 16.01 -4.63
CA VAL A 45 12.92 15.45 -5.61
C VAL A 45 12.14 14.27 -4.99
N ILE A 46 11.77 14.37 -3.72
CA ILE A 46 10.71 13.50 -3.20
C ILE A 46 9.40 14.22 -3.55
N PRO A 47 8.63 13.73 -4.52
CA PRO A 47 7.25 14.20 -4.63
C PRO A 47 6.62 13.96 -3.25
N THR A 48 5.87 14.92 -2.76
CA THR A 48 5.07 14.77 -1.55
C THR A 48 4.19 13.55 -1.75
N ALA A 49 4.67 12.39 -1.30
CA ALA A 49 3.89 11.16 -1.33
C ALA A 49 2.79 11.30 -0.29
N TRP A 50 1.65 11.76 -0.74
CA TRP A 50 0.44 11.86 0.04
C TRP A 50 -0.03 10.44 0.27
N ALA A 51 0.12 9.95 1.50
CA ALA A 51 -0.34 8.61 1.87
C ALA A 51 -1.84 8.66 2.22
N HIS A 52 -2.65 9.08 1.24
CA HIS A 52 -4.10 8.90 1.34
C HIS A 52 -4.41 7.42 1.19
N LYS A 53 -5.42 6.95 1.92
CA LYS A 53 -6.07 5.68 1.55
C LYS A 53 -6.45 5.82 0.07
N PRO A 54 -6.16 4.83 -0.78
CA PRO A 54 -6.62 4.87 -2.16
C PRO A 54 -8.12 5.17 -2.19
N SER A 55 -8.49 6.14 -2.98
CA SER A 55 -9.88 6.45 -3.27
C SER A 55 -10.46 5.28 -4.05
N ASP A 56 -11.54 4.70 -3.56
CA ASP A 56 -12.22 3.58 -4.21
C ASP A 56 -13.70 3.94 -4.45
N SER A 57 -14.26 3.52 -5.56
CA SER A 57 -15.70 3.51 -5.77
C SER A 57 -16.16 2.11 -6.17
N TYR A 58 -17.39 1.76 -5.84
CA TYR A 58 -17.94 0.44 -6.08
C TYR A 58 -19.03 0.51 -7.12
N LEU A 59 -18.89 -0.27 -8.19
CA LEU A 59 -19.80 -0.30 -9.31
C LEU A 59 -20.37 -1.71 -9.48
N THR A 60 -21.63 -1.90 -9.13
CA THR A 60 -22.33 -3.16 -9.33
C THR A 60 -23.14 -3.08 -10.63
N LEU A 61 -22.78 -3.93 -11.58
CA LEU A 61 -23.43 -4.07 -12.87
C LEU A 61 -24.19 -5.40 -12.93
N ARG A 62 -25.47 -5.36 -13.26
CA ARG A 62 -26.30 -6.56 -13.45
C ARG A 62 -26.93 -6.54 -14.83
N GLY A 63 -26.66 -7.59 -15.62
CA GLY A 63 -27.29 -7.78 -16.90
C GLY A 63 -28.79 -8.12 -16.77
N GLU A 64 -29.62 -7.35 -17.44
CA GLU A 64 -31.08 -7.53 -17.54
C GLU A 64 -31.50 -7.73 -18.99
N PRO A 65 -32.71 -8.23 -19.25
CA PRO A 65 -33.20 -8.39 -20.65
C PRO A 65 -33.25 -7.07 -21.41
N SER A 66 -33.41 -5.92 -20.72
CA SER A 66 -33.52 -4.59 -21.31
C SER A 66 -32.23 -3.78 -21.31
N GLY A 67 -31.11 -4.36 -20.78
CA GLY A 67 -29.84 -3.66 -20.66
C GLY A 67 -29.07 -4.03 -19.43
N VAL A 68 -28.53 -3.03 -18.73
CA VAL A 68 -27.70 -3.22 -17.54
C VAL A 68 -28.20 -2.33 -16.40
N ALA A 69 -28.61 -2.93 -15.28
CA ALA A 69 -28.83 -2.20 -14.04
C ALA A 69 -27.47 -1.85 -13.41
N VAL A 70 -27.31 -0.59 -13.02
CA VAL A 70 -26.08 -0.03 -12.48
C VAL A 70 -26.36 0.54 -11.10
N ARG A 71 -25.65 0.04 -10.10
CA ARG A 71 -25.53 0.68 -8.80
C ARG A 71 -24.10 1.19 -8.65
N TRP A 72 -23.94 2.46 -8.34
CA TRP A 72 -22.65 3.09 -8.20
C TRP A 72 -22.52 3.79 -6.86
N ASP A 73 -21.64 3.29 -6.02
CA ASP A 73 -21.36 3.82 -4.70
C ASP A 73 -20.06 4.63 -4.79
N ILE A 74 -20.14 5.96 -4.60
CA ILE A 74 -19.02 6.91 -4.72
C ILE A 74 -18.79 7.53 -3.34
N ALA A 75 -17.55 7.49 -2.85
CA ALA A 75 -17.21 8.03 -1.54
C ALA A 75 -17.54 9.52 -1.43
N LEU A 76 -18.25 9.93 -0.38
CA LEU A 76 -18.62 11.32 -0.16
C LEU A 76 -17.40 12.23 -0.01
N ARG A 77 -16.34 11.73 0.62
CA ARG A 77 -15.06 12.43 0.77
C ARG A 77 -14.48 12.85 -0.58
N ASP A 78 -14.50 11.93 -1.55
CA ASP A 78 -13.91 12.17 -2.87
C ASP A 78 -14.82 13.09 -3.71
N LEU A 79 -16.14 12.97 -3.54
CA LEU A 79 -17.11 13.90 -4.14
C LEU A 79 -16.98 15.31 -3.55
N ASP A 80 -16.75 15.44 -2.25
CA ASP A 80 -16.55 16.71 -1.60
C ASP A 80 -15.29 17.40 -2.09
N TYR A 81 -14.20 16.67 -2.23
CA TYR A 81 -12.94 17.19 -2.78
C TYR A 81 -13.12 17.82 -4.17
N VAL A 82 -13.94 17.21 -5.03
CA VAL A 82 -14.14 17.70 -6.42
C VAL A 82 -15.27 18.72 -6.51
N LEU A 83 -16.37 18.52 -5.80
CA LEU A 83 -17.57 19.33 -5.94
C LEU A 83 -17.76 20.36 -4.81
N GLN A 84 -16.93 20.34 -3.76
CA GLN A 84 -17.06 21.21 -2.59
C GLN A 84 -18.48 21.16 -2.01
N LEU A 85 -18.86 19.96 -1.55
CA LEU A 85 -20.20 19.69 -1.04
C LEU A 85 -20.45 20.39 0.30
N ASP A 86 -19.43 20.47 1.18
CA ASP A 86 -19.42 21.24 2.41
C ASP A 86 -19.40 22.73 2.09
N ARG A 87 -20.56 23.36 2.10
CA ARG A 87 -20.71 24.78 1.72
C ARG A 87 -20.44 25.76 2.84
N ASP A 88 -20.67 25.35 4.06
CA ASP A 88 -20.45 26.21 5.23
C ASP A 88 -19.03 26.09 5.80
N GLY A 89 -18.25 25.14 5.29
CA GLY A 89 -16.83 24.96 5.62
C GLY A 89 -16.61 24.46 7.06
N ASN A 90 -17.61 23.80 7.64
CA ASN A 90 -17.54 23.33 9.02
C ASN A 90 -16.83 21.97 9.18
N GLY A 91 -16.49 21.31 8.06
CA GLY A 91 -15.84 19.99 8.03
C GLY A 91 -16.78 18.81 8.25
N GLU A 92 -18.09 19.05 8.33
CA GLU A 92 -19.11 18.00 8.50
C GLU A 92 -20.10 18.01 7.34
N LEU A 93 -20.09 16.96 6.52
CA LEU A 93 -21.05 16.80 5.43
C LEU A 93 -22.43 16.38 5.96
N THR A 94 -23.42 17.23 5.80
CA THR A 94 -24.82 16.92 6.11
C THR A 94 -25.54 16.31 4.91
N TRP A 95 -26.56 15.48 5.17
CA TRP A 95 -27.44 14.96 4.11
C TRP A 95 -28.11 16.09 3.30
N GLY A 96 -28.41 17.21 3.96
CA GLY A 96 -29.01 18.37 3.30
C GLY A 96 -28.10 18.98 2.22
N GLU A 97 -26.80 19.02 2.45
CA GLU A 97 -25.80 19.50 1.49
C GLU A 97 -25.64 18.55 0.33
N VAL A 98 -25.42 17.27 0.62
CA VAL A 98 -25.30 16.22 -0.40
C VAL A 98 -26.52 16.19 -1.31
N ARG A 99 -27.72 16.22 -0.73
CA ARG A 99 -29.00 16.19 -1.47
C ARG A 99 -29.16 17.39 -2.40
N ARG A 100 -28.77 18.58 -1.98
CA ARG A 100 -28.85 19.79 -2.82
C ARG A 100 -27.96 19.70 -4.06
N ARG A 101 -26.84 18.96 -3.96
CA ARG A 101 -25.88 18.77 -5.03
C ARG A 101 -26.08 17.46 -5.83
N ALA A 102 -27.16 16.72 -5.54
CA ALA A 102 -27.46 15.47 -6.24
C ALA A 102 -27.47 15.58 -7.78
N PRO A 103 -27.98 16.66 -8.42
CA PRO A 103 -27.90 16.81 -9.87
C PRO A 103 -26.47 16.91 -10.40
N GLU A 104 -25.57 17.56 -9.66
CA GLU A 104 -24.17 17.73 -10.05
C GLU A 104 -23.40 16.43 -9.86
N ILE A 105 -23.69 15.68 -8.80
CA ILE A 105 -23.13 14.33 -8.56
C ILE A 105 -23.56 13.40 -9.71
N ALA A 106 -24.84 13.40 -10.08
CA ALA A 106 -25.36 12.58 -11.18
C ALA A 106 -24.73 12.97 -12.54
N LYS A 107 -24.53 14.26 -12.79
CA LYS A 107 -23.87 14.77 -13.98
C LYS A 107 -22.42 14.30 -14.05
N LEU A 108 -21.64 14.49 -12.97
CA LEU A 108 -20.26 14.03 -12.88
C LEU A 108 -20.17 12.51 -13.16
N ALA A 109 -21.02 11.73 -12.51
CA ALA A 109 -21.07 10.28 -12.71
C ALA A 109 -21.35 9.92 -14.19
N SER A 110 -22.36 10.53 -14.82
CA SER A 110 -22.73 10.25 -16.22
C SER A 110 -21.63 10.63 -17.24
N GLU A 111 -20.79 11.60 -16.92
CA GLU A 111 -19.64 12.00 -17.76
C GLU A 111 -18.44 11.06 -17.60
N ARG A 112 -18.37 10.29 -16.52
CA ARG A 112 -17.22 9.47 -16.15
C ARG A 112 -17.42 7.95 -16.31
N LEU A 113 -18.63 7.53 -16.66
CA LEU A 113 -18.98 6.14 -16.95
C LEU A 113 -19.69 6.03 -18.29
N ALA A 114 -19.17 5.20 -19.17
CA ALA A 114 -19.84 4.85 -20.41
C ALA A 114 -19.87 3.34 -20.61
N LEU A 115 -21.02 2.83 -21.00
CA LEU A 115 -21.22 1.42 -21.35
C LEU A 115 -21.51 1.29 -22.84
N SER A 116 -20.95 0.27 -23.47
CA SER A 116 -21.27 -0.07 -24.85
C SER A 116 -21.27 -1.57 -25.06
N SER A 117 -22.15 -2.05 -25.92
CA SER A 117 -22.24 -3.46 -26.32
C SER A 117 -22.24 -3.55 -27.84
N GLN A 118 -21.42 -4.43 -28.41
CA GLN A 118 -21.24 -4.59 -29.85
C GLN A 118 -20.99 -3.27 -30.61
N GLY A 119 -20.20 -2.37 -30.02
CA GLY A 119 -19.89 -1.08 -30.64
C GLY A 119 -21.00 -0.02 -30.55
N SER A 120 -22.17 -0.35 -29.99
CA SER A 120 -23.28 0.57 -29.79
C SER A 120 -23.27 1.08 -28.33
N ALA A 121 -23.38 2.40 -28.13
CA ALA A 121 -23.46 2.99 -26.79
C ALA A 121 -24.78 2.58 -26.11
N CYS A 122 -24.69 2.34 -24.80
CA CYS A 122 -25.85 2.10 -23.94
C CYS A 122 -26.17 3.40 -23.17
N PRO A 123 -27.18 4.17 -23.58
CA PRO A 123 -27.55 5.38 -22.90
C PRO A 123 -28.00 5.08 -21.46
N MET A 124 -27.45 5.86 -20.50
CA MET A 124 -27.74 5.69 -19.07
C MET A 124 -28.78 6.69 -18.60
N GLN A 125 -29.69 6.23 -17.76
CA GLN A 125 -30.70 7.04 -17.10
C GLN A 125 -30.77 6.70 -15.61
N ALA A 126 -31.00 7.72 -14.77
CA ALA A 126 -31.21 7.50 -13.34
C ALA A 126 -32.56 6.81 -13.12
N THR A 127 -32.58 5.77 -12.29
CA THR A 127 -33.78 5.00 -11.95
C THR A 127 -34.35 5.30 -10.57
N GLY A 128 -33.63 6.11 -9.77
CA GLY A 128 -34.05 6.47 -8.42
C GLY A 128 -33.35 7.72 -7.89
N PRO A 129 -33.75 8.17 -6.72
CA PRO A 129 -33.08 9.27 -6.04
C PRO A 129 -31.68 8.86 -5.57
N LEU A 130 -30.82 9.87 -5.35
CA LEU A 130 -29.55 9.67 -4.66
C LEU A 130 -29.81 9.13 -3.25
N MET A 131 -29.08 8.10 -2.86
CA MET A 131 -29.14 7.48 -1.53
C MET A 131 -27.79 7.54 -0.86
N LEU A 132 -27.70 7.21 0.42
CA LEU A 132 -26.44 7.00 1.13
C LEU A 132 -26.34 5.56 1.59
N ASP A 133 -25.14 5.02 1.53
CA ASP A 133 -24.78 3.72 2.13
C ASP A 133 -23.46 3.84 2.88
N ARG A 134 -23.19 2.89 3.76
CA ARG A 134 -22.03 2.89 4.62
C ARG A 134 -21.15 1.68 4.32
N HIS A 135 -19.95 1.92 3.83
CA HIS A 135 -18.91 0.91 3.67
C HIS A 135 -17.97 0.90 4.90
N SER A 136 -17.06 -0.05 4.93
CA SER A 136 -16.10 -0.20 6.04
C SER A 136 -15.19 1.02 6.26
N ASP A 137 -15.08 1.86 5.25
CA ASP A 137 -14.13 2.97 5.16
C ASP A 137 -14.78 4.36 5.09
N GLY A 138 -16.10 4.45 5.05
CA GLY A 138 -16.79 5.72 5.02
C GLY A 138 -18.23 5.66 4.54
N THR A 139 -18.78 6.85 4.30
CA THR A 139 -20.13 7.03 3.75
C THR A 139 -20.04 7.28 2.26
N TYR A 140 -20.94 6.68 1.50
CA TYR A 140 -20.99 6.70 0.04
C TYR A 140 -22.30 7.26 -0.46
N ALA A 141 -22.24 8.06 -1.52
CA ALA A 141 -23.38 8.42 -2.33
C ALA A 141 -23.69 7.28 -3.30
N VAL A 142 -24.95 6.81 -3.27
CA VAL A 142 -25.40 5.67 -4.10
C VAL A 142 -26.28 6.17 -5.22
N LEU A 143 -25.82 5.95 -6.44
CA LEU A 143 -26.53 6.24 -7.67
C LEU A 143 -27.11 4.92 -8.24
N SER A 144 -28.41 4.92 -8.52
CA SER A 144 -29.08 3.84 -9.24
C SER A 144 -29.37 4.28 -10.65
N LEU A 145 -28.76 3.59 -11.64
CA LEU A 145 -28.89 3.93 -13.06
C LEU A 145 -29.29 2.67 -13.84
N HIS A 146 -29.85 2.87 -15.00
CA HIS A 146 -30.10 1.82 -16.00
C HIS A 146 -29.47 2.22 -17.34
N ALA A 147 -28.63 1.35 -17.87
CA ALA A 147 -28.03 1.51 -19.20
C ALA A 147 -28.84 0.68 -20.21
N ALA A 148 -29.56 1.34 -21.10
CA ALA A 148 -30.36 0.70 -22.13
C ALA A 148 -29.45 0.23 -23.28
N CYS A 149 -29.12 -1.05 -23.33
CA CYS A 149 -28.36 -1.67 -24.41
C CYS A 149 -29.31 -2.33 -25.42
N ALA A 150 -29.19 -1.96 -26.68
CA ALA A 150 -30.05 -2.53 -27.74
C ALA A 150 -29.90 -4.06 -27.87
N GLN A 151 -28.69 -4.57 -27.67
CA GLN A 151 -28.37 -5.99 -27.59
C GLN A 151 -27.23 -6.19 -26.58
N LEU A 152 -27.48 -7.03 -25.61
CA LEU A 152 -26.46 -7.44 -24.66
C LEU A 152 -25.97 -8.84 -25.07
N ALA A 153 -24.97 -8.89 -25.97
CA ALA A 153 -24.43 -10.12 -26.50
C ALA A 153 -22.91 -10.08 -26.63
N GLY A 154 -22.25 -11.21 -26.38
CA GLY A 154 -20.78 -11.35 -26.47
C GLY A 154 -20.06 -10.70 -25.31
N SER A 155 -19.92 -9.39 -25.34
CA SER A 155 -19.22 -8.63 -24.31
C SER A 155 -19.83 -7.26 -24.06
N LEU A 156 -19.61 -6.73 -22.86
CA LEU A 156 -19.95 -5.37 -22.46
C LEU A 156 -18.64 -4.59 -22.26
N GLN A 157 -18.44 -3.54 -23.05
CA GLN A 157 -17.32 -2.63 -22.86
C GLN A 157 -17.69 -1.57 -21.83
N VAL A 158 -16.83 -1.36 -20.86
CA VAL A 158 -16.97 -0.36 -19.81
C VAL A 158 -15.81 0.63 -19.92
N HIS A 159 -16.14 1.90 -20.01
CA HIS A 159 -15.19 3.01 -19.88
C HIS A 159 -15.49 3.73 -18.58
N TYR A 160 -14.54 3.68 -17.67
CA TYR A 160 -14.59 4.30 -16.35
C TYR A 160 -13.43 5.28 -16.18
N SER A 161 -13.72 6.52 -15.79
CA SER A 161 -12.70 7.57 -15.64
C SER A 161 -12.94 8.51 -14.45
N LEU A 162 -13.76 8.08 -13.47
CA LEU A 162 -14.04 8.90 -12.29
C LEU A 162 -12.74 9.19 -11.54
N PHE A 163 -12.50 10.44 -11.24
CA PHE A 163 -11.38 10.99 -10.47
C PHE A 163 -9.95 10.73 -10.99
N PHE A 164 -9.75 10.05 -12.12
CA PHE A 164 -8.40 9.77 -12.63
C PHE A 164 -7.58 11.02 -12.99
N ASP A 165 -8.24 12.15 -13.20
CA ASP A 165 -7.64 13.45 -13.48
C ASP A 165 -7.17 14.20 -12.20
N VAL A 166 -7.73 13.85 -11.05
CA VAL A 166 -7.42 14.49 -9.75
C VAL A 166 -6.71 13.55 -8.79
N ASP A 167 -6.98 12.24 -8.87
CA ASP A 167 -6.34 11.20 -8.08
C ASP A 167 -5.94 10.00 -8.96
N PRO A 168 -4.68 9.92 -9.41
CA PRO A 168 -4.20 8.79 -10.20
C PRO A 168 -4.22 7.44 -9.47
N SER A 169 -4.37 7.44 -8.14
CA SER A 169 -4.47 6.22 -7.34
C SER A 169 -5.91 5.73 -7.18
N HIS A 170 -6.90 6.52 -7.64
CA HIS A 170 -8.32 6.15 -7.59
C HIS A 170 -8.59 4.85 -8.36
N ARG A 171 -9.47 4.01 -7.79
CA ARG A 171 -9.89 2.74 -8.41
C ARG A 171 -11.40 2.62 -8.47
N GLY A 172 -11.89 2.14 -9.60
CA GLY A 172 -13.26 1.70 -9.75
C GLY A 172 -13.34 0.17 -9.58
N LEU A 173 -13.96 -0.28 -8.50
CA LEU A 173 -14.13 -1.70 -8.20
C LEU A 173 -15.47 -2.15 -8.80
N VAL A 174 -15.41 -2.97 -9.84
CA VAL A 174 -16.59 -3.36 -10.60
C VAL A 174 -16.95 -4.81 -10.33
N GLN A 175 -18.17 -5.04 -9.91
CA GLN A 175 -18.80 -6.36 -9.85
C GLN A 175 -19.81 -6.48 -11.01
N TRP A 176 -19.59 -7.42 -11.89
CA TRP A 176 -20.49 -7.73 -12.98
C TRP A 176 -21.21 -9.04 -12.72
N THR A 177 -22.52 -9.05 -12.92
CA THR A 177 -23.33 -10.27 -12.92
C THR A 177 -24.03 -10.38 -14.26
N ALA A 178 -23.77 -11.47 -14.99
CA ALA A 178 -24.38 -11.73 -16.29
C ALA A 178 -25.90 -11.95 -16.20
N PRO A 179 -26.65 -11.74 -17.30
CA PRO A 179 -28.06 -12.06 -17.32
C PRO A 179 -28.33 -13.51 -16.87
N GLY A 180 -29.32 -13.68 -15.99
CA GLY A 180 -29.64 -14.99 -15.39
C GLY A 180 -28.87 -15.30 -14.11
N GLY A 181 -27.96 -14.44 -13.64
CA GLY A 181 -27.35 -14.52 -12.31
C GLY A 181 -26.34 -15.65 -12.10
N THR A 182 -25.94 -16.36 -13.16
CA THR A 182 -25.11 -17.57 -13.07
C THR A 182 -23.62 -17.32 -12.90
N HIS A 183 -23.15 -16.12 -13.26
CA HIS A 183 -21.72 -15.80 -13.25
C HIS A 183 -21.49 -14.36 -12.77
N ALA A 184 -20.63 -14.20 -11.77
CA ALA A 184 -20.13 -12.91 -11.33
C ALA A 184 -18.64 -12.78 -11.70
N GLN A 185 -18.25 -11.60 -12.18
CA GLN A 185 -16.88 -11.23 -12.51
C GLN A 185 -16.55 -9.93 -11.78
N ALA A 186 -15.37 -9.84 -11.23
CA ALA A 186 -14.87 -8.61 -10.62
C ALA A 186 -13.69 -8.06 -11.41
N LEU A 187 -13.68 -6.75 -11.62
CA LEU A 187 -12.62 -6.01 -12.30
C LEU A 187 -12.23 -4.78 -11.52
N VAL A 188 -10.99 -4.35 -11.68
CA VAL A 188 -10.47 -3.12 -11.10
C VAL A 188 -10.11 -2.17 -12.22
N PHE A 189 -10.71 -0.98 -12.22
CA PHE A 189 -10.39 0.12 -13.13
C PHE A 189 -9.40 1.07 -12.43
N ALA A 190 -8.37 1.45 -13.16
CA ALA A 190 -7.36 2.41 -12.73
C ALA A 190 -7.03 3.35 -13.90
N ALA A 191 -6.28 4.42 -13.66
CA ALA A 191 -5.92 5.39 -14.69
C ALA A 191 -5.26 4.76 -15.94
N GLY A 192 -4.44 3.70 -15.74
CA GLY A 192 -3.82 2.93 -16.82
C GLY A 192 -4.72 1.89 -17.49
N SER A 193 -5.91 1.60 -16.95
CA SER A 193 -6.86 0.58 -17.43
C SER A 193 -8.31 1.08 -17.39
N ALA A 194 -8.52 2.31 -17.87
CA ALA A 194 -9.83 2.98 -17.86
C ALA A 194 -10.88 2.30 -18.77
N ARG A 195 -10.47 1.46 -19.69
CA ARG A 195 -11.36 0.71 -20.60
C ARG A 195 -11.13 -0.77 -20.45
N GLN A 196 -12.17 -1.49 -20.11
CA GLN A 196 -12.13 -2.94 -19.98
C GLN A 196 -13.38 -3.57 -20.57
N GLU A 197 -13.27 -4.85 -20.90
CA GLU A 197 -14.32 -5.63 -21.51
C GLU A 197 -14.77 -6.73 -20.55
N LEU A 198 -16.06 -6.72 -20.22
CA LEU A 198 -16.72 -7.71 -19.40
C LEU A 198 -17.30 -8.80 -20.30
N GLN A 199 -16.88 -10.03 -20.11
CA GLN A 199 -17.42 -11.16 -20.84
C GLN A 199 -18.77 -11.55 -20.24
N LEU A 200 -19.73 -11.87 -21.12
CA LEU A 200 -21.02 -12.42 -20.71
C LEU A 200 -20.89 -13.88 -20.27
N ALA A 201 -19.86 -14.58 -20.78
CA ALA A 201 -19.48 -15.91 -20.30
C ALA A 201 -18.62 -15.86 -19.05
N ALA A 202 -18.68 -16.91 -18.25
CA ALA A 202 -17.80 -17.04 -17.08
C ALA A 202 -16.33 -16.97 -17.49
N PRO A 203 -15.49 -16.16 -16.80
CA PRO A 203 -14.05 -16.18 -17.05
C PRO A 203 -13.49 -17.57 -16.74
N SER A 204 -12.48 -17.99 -17.48
CA SER A 204 -11.81 -19.23 -17.19
C SER A 204 -11.05 -19.11 -15.85
N ALA A 205 -10.82 -20.25 -15.20
CA ALA A 205 -10.01 -20.29 -13.97
C ALA A 205 -8.61 -19.69 -14.19
N TRP A 206 -8.06 -19.86 -15.40
CA TRP A 206 -6.76 -19.28 -15.77
C TRP A 206 -6.80 -17.76 -15.89
N ASP A 207 -7.85 -17.20 -16.48
CA ASP A 207 -8.00 -15.74 -16.61
C ASP A 207 -8.17 -15.08 -15.24
N THR A 208 -8.99 -15.69 -14.36
CA THR A 208 -9.14 -15.27 -12.97
C THR A 208 -7.79 -15.29 -12.24
N LEU A 209 -7.06 -16.41 -12.30
CA LEU A 209 -5.75 -16.55 -11.67
C LEU A 209 -4.78 -15.47 -12.16
N ARG A 210 -4.64 -15.34 -13.49
CA ARG A 210 -3.75 -14.35 -14.11
C ARG A 210 -4.10 -12.92 -13.69
N GLN A 211 -5.39 -12.57 -13.70
CA GLN A 211 -5.86 -11.26 -13.28
C GLN A 211 -5.42 -10.95 -11.86
N TYR A 212 -5.69 -11.85 -10.91
CA TYR A 212 -5.34 -11.60 -9.50
C TYR A 212 -3.84 -11.68 -9.21
N VAL A 213 -3.06 -12.42 -10.00
CA VAL A 213 -1.59 -12.34 -9.94
C VAL A 213 -1.12 -10.93 -10.33
N LEU A 214 -1.66 -10.36 -11.39
CA LEU A 214 -1.31 -8.99 -11.80
C LEU A 214 -1.73 -7.96 -10.73
N GLU A 215 -2.93 -8.09 -10.18
CA GLU A 215 -3.41 -7.23 -9.09
C GLU A 215 -2.50 -7.31 -7.86
N GLY A 216 -2.04 -8.50 -7.48
CA GLY A 216 -1.09 -8.67 -6.37
C GLY A 216 0.26 -8.01 -6.64
N VAL A 217 0.78 -8.08 -7.87
CA VAL A 217 2.02 -7.36 -8.26
C VAL A 217 1.81 -5.85 -8.15
N TRP A 218 0.73 -5.33 -8.72
CA TRP A 218 0.39 -3.91 -8.68
C TRP A 218 0.16 -3.42 -7.26
N HIS A 219 -0.51 -4.18 -6.41
CA HIS A 219 -0.73 -3.86 -5.00
C HIS A 219 0.59 -3.53 -4.28
N ILE A 220 1.64 -4.32 -4.50
CA ILE A 220 2.97 -4.06 -3.92
C ILE A 220 3.63 -2.82 -4.54
N TRP A 221 3.48 -2.60 -5.84
CA TRP A 221 4.19 -1.53 -6.55
C TRP A 221 3.54 -0.16 -6.38
N ILE A 222 2.23 -0.08 -6.14
CA ILE A 222 1.52 1.17 -5.86
C ILE A 222 1.53 1.47 -4.36
N GLY A 223 1.56 0.44 -3.50
CA GLY A 223 1.57 0.59 -2.04
C GLY A 223 2.91 1.13 -1.53
N PHE A 224 3.04 2.44 -1.36
CA PHE A 224 4.28 3.05 -0.85
C PHE A 224 4.67 2.53 0.53
N ASP A 225 3.72 2.18 1.40
CA ASP A 225 3.97 1.55 2.69
C ASP A 225 4.60 0.16 2.55
N HIS A 226 4.13 -0.65 1.59
CA HIS A 226 4.73 -1.96 1.26
C HIS A 226 6.15 -1.80 0.73
N ILE A 227 6.38 -0.85 -0.19
CA ILE A 227 7.71 -0.59 -0.75
C ILE A 227 8.67 -0.13 0.35
N LEU A 228 8.28 0.84 1.18
CA LEU A 228 9.14 1.36 2.24
C LEU A 228 9.37 0.33 3.34
N PHE A 229 8.35 -0.47 3.69
CA PHE A 229 8.50 -1.58 4.60
C PHE A 229 9.51 -2.62 4.08
N LEU A 230 9.32 -3.06 2.84
CA LEU A 230 10.22 -4.00 2.19
C LEU A 230 11.65 -3.46 2.13
N LEU A 231 11.83 -2.21 1.69
CA LEU A 231 13.14 -1.56 1.67
C LEU A 231 13.77 -1.50 3.08
N ALA A 232 12.99 -1.16 4.11
CA ALA A 232 13.49 -1.16 5.49
C ALA A 232 14.02 -2.55 5.90
N LEU A 233 13.34 -3.62 5.51
CA LEU A 233 13.79 -4.98 5.77
C LEU A 233 15.01 -5.40 4.91
N LEU A 234 15.11 -4.88 3.68
CA LEU A 234 16.18 -5.21 2.74
C LEU A 234 17.48 -4.46 3.03
N LEU A 235 17.43 -3.22 3.54
CA LEU A 235 18.62 -2.40 3.78
C LEU A 235 19.72 -3.14 4.56
N PRO A 236 19.46 -3.86 5.66
CA PRO A 236 20.49 -4.58 6.39
C PRO A 236 20.80 -5.98 5.83
N SER A 237 20.13 -6.45 4.74
CA SER A 237 20.26 -7.84 4.25
C SER A 237 21.65 -8.23 3.76
N VAL A 238 22.42 -7.24 3.26
CA VAL A 238 23.80 -7.43 2.79
C VAL A 238 24.85 -7.16 3.86
N LEU A 239 24.40 -6.97 5.11
CA LEU A 239 25.25 -6.71 6.26
C LEU A 239 24.96 -7.74 7.36
N VAL A 240 25.95 -8.01 8.18
CA VAL A 240 25.86 -8.86 9.38
C VAL A 240 26.33 -8.05 10.57
N ARG A 241 25.61 -8.11 11.66
CA ARG A 241 25.99 -7.42 12.89
C ARG A 241 26.95 -8.27 13.71
N ILE A 242 28.13 -7.68 14.02
CA ILE A 242 29.13 -8.27 14.93
C ILE A 242 29.33 -7.26 16.07
N GLY A 243 28.81 -7.60 17.26
CA GLY A 243 28.76 -6.67 18.38
C GLY A 243 27.89 -5.45 18.08
N SER A 244 28.46 -4.26 18.11
CA SER A 244 27.78 -2.99 17.81
C SER A 244 27.97 -2.53 16.35
N THR A 245 28.73 -3.23 15.54
CA THR A 245 29.11 -2.80 14.18
C THR A 245 28.46 -3.64 13.10
N TRP A 246 28.10 -2.96 11.98
CA TRP A 246 27.63 -3.59 10.76
C TRP A 246 28.80 -3.94 9.86
N THR A 247 28.97 -5.20 9.54
CA THR A 247 30.03 -5.72 8.67
C THR A 247 29.42 -6.30 7.38
N PRO A 248 30.08 -6.18 6.22
CA PRO A 248 29.58 -6.73 4.97
C PRO A 248 29.43 -8.26 5.04
N THR A 249 28.31 -8.79 4.52
CA THR A 249 28.15 -10.23 4.35
C THR A 249 29.13 -10.75 3.29
N PRO A 250 29.77 -11.92 3.50
CA PRO A 250 30.77 -12.44 2.56
C PRO A 250 30.14 -13.01 1.29
N SER A 251 28.87 -13.43 1.33
CA SER A 251 28.25 -14.22 0.26
C SER A 251 26.90 -13.66 -0.17
N LEU A 252 26.73 -13.44 -1.48
CA LEU A 252 25.46 -13.06 -2.08
C LEU A 252 24.39 -14.16 -1.82
N ARG A 253 24.77 -15.44 -1.93
CA ARG A 253 23.85 -16.56 -1.64
C ARG A 253 23.25 -16.45 -0.24
N ARG A 254 24.07 -16.10 0.76
CA ARG A 254 23.58 -15.90 2.13
C ARG A 254 22.58 -14.74 2.20
N ALA A 255 22.88 -13.62 1.56
CA ALA A 255 21.98 -12.48 1.49
C ALA A 255 20.66 -12.86 0.81
N CYS A 256 20.69 -13.57 -0.32
CA CYS A 256 19.50 -14.07 -1.02
C CYS A 256 18.64 -14.97 -0.12
N VAL A 257 19.24 -15.95 0.57
CA VAL A 257 18.50 -16.86 1.45
C VAL A 257 17.83 -16.12 2.61
N GLU A 258 18.51 -15.16 3.23
CA GLU A 258 17.92 -14.37 4.31
C GLU A 258 16.77 -13.48 3.80
N VAL A 259 16.91 -12.88 2.60
CA VAL A 259 15.85 -12.09 1.99
C VAL A 259 14.66 -12.96 1.62
N LEU A 260 14.87 -14.11 0.99
CA LEU A 260 13.79 -15.04 0.67
C LEU A 260 13.00 -15.45 1.91
N LYS A 261 13.66 -15.78 3.02
CA LYS A 261 12.98 -16.09 4.29
C LYS A 261 12.09 -14.94 4.76
N VAL A 262 12.56 -13.70 4.63
CA VAL A 262 11.82 -12.51 5.04
C VAL A 262 10.60 -12.30 4.14
N VAL A 263 10.77 -12.36 2.82
CA VAL A 263 9.69 -12.18 1.83
C VAL A 263 8.63 -13.26 2.01
N THR A 264 9.01 -14.52 1.97
CA THR A 264 8.06 -15.64 2.10
C THR A 264 7.36 -15.65 3.46
N ALA A 265 8.07 -15.34 4.56
CA ALA A 265 7.44 -15.24 5.88
C ALA A 265 6.38 -14.13 5.93
N PHE A 266 6.65 -12.98 5.32
CA PHE A 266 5.69 -11.89 5.19
C PHE A 266 4.47 -12.33 4.35
N THR A 267 4.69 -12.90 3.15
CA THR A 267 3.61 -13.31 2.25
C THR A 267 2.72 -14.40 2.87
N LEU A 268 3.31 -15.38 3.56
CA LEU A 268 2.54 -16.40 4.26
C LEU A 268 1.65 -15.80 5.36
N ALA A 269 2.19 -14.91 6.17
CA ALA A 269 1.44 -14.24 7.23
C ALA A 269 0.32 -13.36 6.65
N HIS A 270 0.65 -12.58 5.62
CA HIS A 270 -0.30 -11.75 4.87
C HIS A 270 -1.44 -12.59 4.29
N SER A 271 -1.13 -13.72 3.67
CA SER A 271 -2.12 -14.64 3.08
C SER A 271 -3.10 -15.17 4.13
N VAL A 272 -2.62 -15.51 5.32
CA VAL A 272 -3.48 -16.00 6.41
C VAL A 272 -4.49 -14.93 6.83
N THR A 273 -4.03 -13.74 7.14
CA THR A 273 -4.92 -12.67 7.63
C THR A 273 -5.81 -12.10 6.55
N LEU A 274 -5.33 -11.97 5.32
CA LEU A 274 -6.17 -11.62 4.17
C LEU A 274 -7.30 -12.63 3.99
N SER A 275 -6.99 -13.93 4.04
CA SER A 275 -8.02 -14.97 3.89
C SER A 275 -9.04 -14.93 5.04
N LEU A 276 -8.60 -14.78 6.30
CA LEU A 276 -9.49 -14.69 7.45
C LEU A 276 -10.42 -13.48 7.36
N ALA A 277 -9.90 -12.36 6.89
CA ALA A 277 -10.68 -11.13 6.78
C ALA A 277 -11.67 -11.17 5.60
N VAL A 278 -11.25 -11.66 4.43
CA VAL A 278 -12.14 -11.80 3.26
C VAL A 278 -13.26 -12.83 3.49
N LEU A 279 -12.99 -13.87 4.28
CA LEU A 279 -14.02 -14.84 4.70
C LEU A 279 -14.94 -14.30 5.81
N GLY A 280 -14.77 -13.06 6.25
CA GLY A 280 -15.58 -12.44 7.30
C GLY A 280 -15.34 -13.01 8.72
N LEU A 281 -14.31 -13.83 8.91
CA LEU A 281 -14.00 -14.44 10.21
C LEU A 281 -13.39 -13.44 11.20
N VAL A 282 -12.69 -12.43 10.68
CA VAL A 282 -12.07 -11.36 11.47
C VAL A 282 -12.25 -10.04 10.73
N SER A 283 -12.83 -9.04 11.40
CA SER A 283 -12.92 -7.67 10.87
C SER A 283 -12.27 -6.71 11.85
N LEU A 284 -11.45 -5.80 11.34
CA LEU A 284 -10.79 -4.77 12.13
C LEU A 284 -11.11 -3.40 11.53
N PRO A 285 -11.25 -2.35 12.36
CA PRO A 285 -11.42 -0.99 11.86
C PRO A 285 -10.25 -0.57 10.96
N SER A 286 -10.53 -0.05 9.78
CA SER A 286 -9.53 0.37 8.77
C SER A 286 -8.48 1.30 9.37
N ARG A 287 -8.92 2.32 10.13
CA ARG A 287 -8.04 3.27 10.81
C ARG A 287 -7.01 2.61 11.73
N LEU A 288 -7.44 1.59 12.49
CA LEU A 288 -6.53 0.83 13.35
C LEU A 288 -5.50 0.08 12.52
N VAL A 289 -5.95 -0.63 11.49
CA VAL A 289 -5.08 -1.42 10.60
C VAL A 289 -4.04 -0.53 9.94
N GLU A 290 -4.45 0.56 9.32
CA GLU A 290 -3.56 1.49 8.63
C GLU A 290 -2.54 2.15 9.58
N SER A 291 -2.98 2.52 10.79
CA SER A 291 -2.09 3.05 11.82
C SER A 291 -1.03 2.03 12.24
N VAL A 292 -1.42 0.77 12.46
CA VAL A 292 -0.48 -0.29 12.84
C VAL A 292 0.44 -0.67 11.67
N ILE A 293 -0.03 -0.62 10.43
CA ILE A 293 0.83 -0.76 9.23
C ILE A 293 1.92 0.33 9.24
N ALA A 294 1.55 1.59 9.38
CA ALA A 294 2.53 2.68 9.43
C ALA A 294 3.51 2.53 10.61
N ALA A 295 3.02 2.15 11.80
CA ALA A 295 3.86 1.88 12.97
C ALA A 295 4.86 0.73 12.70
N SER A 296 4.46 -0.31 11.95
CA SER A 296 5.35 -1.42 11.60
C SER A 296 6.54 -0.99 10.74
N VAL A 297 6.32 -0.04 9.81
CA VAL A 297 7.40 0.56 9.00
C VAL A 297 8.37 1.36 9.88
N VAL A 298 7.83 2.16 10.83
CA VAL A 298 8.67 2.88 11.82
C VAL A 298 9.53 1.90 12.61
N LEU A 299 8.93 0.83 13.14
CA LEU A 299 9.65 -0.17 13.94
C LEU A 299 10.71 -0.91 13.14
N ALA A 300 10.43 -1.28 11.86
CA ALA A 300 11.41 -1.88 10.98
C ALA A 300 12.61 -0.95 10.71
N ALA A 301 12.35 0.32 10.44
CA ALA A 301 13.39 1.32 10.21
C ALA A 301 14.22 1.62 11.48
N LEU A 302 13.58 1.75 12.63
CA LEU A 302 14.27 1.92 13.92
C LEU A 302 15.11 0.70 14.30
N ASN A 303 14.65 -0.52 13.96
CA ASN A 303 15.43 -1.73 14.16
C ASN A 303 16.76 -1.69 13.39
N ASN A 304 16.78 -1.11 12.19
CA ASN A 304 18.03 -0.94 11.42
C ASN A 304 19.02 -0.01 12.11
N LEU A 305 18.53 1.02 12.81
CA LEU A 305 19.38 1.97 13.54
C LEU A 305 19.93 1.36 14.82
N ARG A 306 19.10 0.63 15.57
CA ARG A 306 19.44 0.02 16.85
C ARG A 306 20.01 -1.39 16.74
N GLY A 307 19.55 -2.16 15.74
CA GLY A 307 19.95 -3.54 15.49
C GLY A 307 19.57 -4.52 16.59
N THR A 308 18.38 -4.36 17.15
CA THR A 308 17.88 -5.20 18.25
C THR A 308 17.47 -6.59 17.79
N VAL A 309 16.88 -6.69 16.58
CA VAL A 309 16.42 -7.95 15.97
C VAL A 309 17.20 -8.21 14.69
N ASP A 310 18.38 -8.80 14.79
CA ASP A 310 19.20 -9.11 13.61
C ASP A 310 19.00 -10.53 13.09
N ARG A 311 19.03 -11.52 13.97
CA ARG A 311 18.99 -12.95 13.56
C ARG A 311 17.60 -13.48 13.25
N ARG A 312 16.52 -12.79 13.64
CA ARG A 312 15.13 -13.25 13.50
C ARG A 312 14.28 -12.26 12.71
N ARG A 313 14.85 -11.63 11.68
CA ARG A 313 14.13 -10.64 10.82
C ARG A 313 12.89 -11.27 10.16
N TRP A 314 12.95 -12.54 9.81
CA TRP A 314 11.81 -13.26 9.26
C TRP A 314 10.63 -13.34 10.25
N VAL A 315 10.89 -13.42 11.56
CA VAL A 315 9.82 -13.37 12.59
C VAL A 315 9.17 -11.99 12.61
N MET A 316 9.97 -10.94 12.53
CA MET A 316 9.46 -9.57 12.45
C MET A 316 8.63 -9.37 11.18
N ALA A 317 9.10 -9.86 10.04
CA ALA A 317 8.37 -9.83 8.78
C ALA A 317 7.05 -10.61 8.87
N PHE A 318 7.06 -11.79 9.50
CA PHE A 318 5.86 -12.58 9.73
C PHE A 318 4.83 -11.83 10.59
N VAL A 319 5.23 -11.30 11.74
CA VAL A 319 4.32 -10.56 12.64
C VAL A 319 3.72 -9.34 11.94
N PHE A 320 4.52 -8.61 11.18
CA PHE A 320 4.02 -7.45 10.44
C PHE A 320 3.18 -7.87 9.23
N GLY A 321 3.51 -8.98 8.57
CA GLY A 321 2.68 -9.56 7.51
C GLY A 321 1.26 -9.87 7.97
N LEU A 322 1.08 -10.35 9.21
CA LEU A 322 -0.25 -10.57 9.80
C LEU A 322 -1.09 -9.28 9.87
N VAL A 323 -0.46 -8.14 10.09
CA VAL A 323 -1.19 -6.86 10.11
C VAL A 323 -1.48 -6.36 8.71
N HIS A 324 -0.50 -6.43 7.81
CA HIS A 324 -0.63 -5.94 6.45
C HIS A 324 -1.71 -6.67 5.64
N GLY A 325 -1.97 -7.96 5.93
CA GLY A 325 -3.02 -8.72 5.25
C GLY A 325 -4.44 -8.18 5.47
N PHE A 326 -4.68 -7.45 6.56
CA PHE A 326 -5.97 -6.77 6.76
C PHE A 326 -6.14 -5.51 5.89
N GLY A 327 -5.05 -4.92 5.41
CA GLY A 327 -5.09 -3.65 4.68
C GLY A 327 -5.80 -3.69 3.33
N PHE A 328 -5.87 -4.86 2.69
CA PHE A 328 -6.54 -5.05 1.40
C PHE A 328 -7.81 -5.90 1.48
N ALA A 329 -8.13 -6.39 2.65
CA ALA A 329 -9.19 -7.38 2.84
C ALA A 329 -10.59 -6.82 2.53
N SER A 330 -10.87 -5.56 2.90
CA SER A 330 -12.16 -4.91 2.61
C SER A 330 -12.39 -4.81 1.10
N VAL A 331 -11.38 -4.38 0.36
CA VAL A 331 -11.47 -4.27 -1.12
C VAL A 331 -11.83 -5.60 -1.76
N LEU A 332 -11.17 -6.68 -1.35
CA LEU A 332 -11.42 -8.00 -1.94
C LEU A 332 -12.77 -8.62 -1.46
N ALA A 333 -13.18 -8.34 -0.22
CA ALA A 333 -14.48 -8.78 0.30
C ALA A 333 -15.64 -8.07 -0.40
N ASP A 334 -15.51 -6.75 -0.62
CA ASP A 334 -16.54 -5.92 -1.26
C ASP A 334 -16.75 -6.27 -2.75
N LEU A 335 -15.79 -6.98 -3.37
CA LEU A 335 -15.98 -7.53 -4.73
C LEU A 335 -17.01 -8.66 -4.80
N GLY A 336 -17.44 -9.25 -3.68
CA GLY A 336 -18.51 -10.23 -3.60
C GLY A 336 -18.34 -11.46 -4.50
N LEU A 337 -17.12 -11.97 -4.65
CA LEU A 337 -16.80 -13.08 -5.52
C LEU A 337 -17.44 -14.38 -5.05
N PRO A 338 -17.94 -15.23 -6.00
CA PRO A 338 -18.35 -16.59 -5.67
C PRO A 338 -17.21 -17.40 -5.02
N GLN A 339 -17.51 -18.32 -4.10
CA GLN A 339 -16.52 -19.05 -3.31
C GLN A 339 -15.39 -19.70 -4.12
N GLY A 340 -15.72 -20.31 -5.27
CA GLY A 340 -14.71 -20.91 -6.15
C GLY A 340 -13.77 -19.90 -6.80
N ALA A 341 -14.31 -18.75 -7.24
CA ALA A 341 -13.52 -17.67 -7.80
C ALA A 341 -12.69 -16.96 -6.68
N LEU A 342 -13.25 -16.85 -5.48
CA LEU A 342 -12.60 -16.26 -4.32
C LEU A 342 -11.32 -17.02 -3.92
N ALA A 343 -11.38 -18.35 -3.84
CA ALA A 343 -10.19 -19.15 -3.52
C ALA A 343 -9.08 -18.95 -4.55
N LEU A 344 -9.44 -18.92 -5.83
CA LEU A 344 -8.48 -18.71 -6.92
C LEU A 344 -7.92 -17.29 -6.94
N ALA A 345 -8.77 -16.30 -6.63
CA ALA A 345 -8.37 -14.91 -6.48
C ALA A 345 -7.38 -14.72 -5.34
N LEU A 346 -7.64 -15.31 -4.16
CA LEU A 346 -6.74 -15.27 -3.00
C LEU A 346 -5.37 -15.89 -3.32
N VAL A 347 -5.35 -17.07 -3.96
CA VAL A 347 -4.10 -17.71 -4.37
C VAL A 347 -3.36 -16.85 -5.39
N GLY A 348 -4.05 -16.39 -6.45
CA GLY A 348 -3.46 -15.54 -7.48
C GLY A 348 -2.88 -14.25 -6.90
N PHE A 349 -3.65 -13.55 -6.07
CA PHE A 349 -3.22 -12.31 -5.44
C PHE A 349 -1.95 -12.49 -4.59
N ASN A 350 -1.91 -13.52 -3.73
CA ASN A 350 -0.74 -13.77 -2.88
C ASN A 350 0.50 -14.20 -3.68
N VAL A 351 0.33 -14.97 -4.75
CA VAL A 351 1.42 -15.26 -5.71
C VAL A 351 1.90 -13.95 -6.35
N GLY A 352 0.99 -13.07 -6.75
CA GLY A 352 1.32 -11.76 -7.29
C GLY A 352 2.09 -10.88 -6.30
N VAL A 353 1.66 -10.82 -5.05
CA VAL A 353 2.37 -10.12 -3.95
C VAL A 353 3.80 -10.62 -3.84
N GLU A 354 4.03 -11.94 -3.79
CA GLU A 354 5.37 -12.51 -3.69
C GLU A 354 6.22 -12.19 -4.93
N LEU A 355 5.66 -12.31 -6.13
CA LEU A 355 6.35 -11.94 -7.37
C LEU A 355 6.69 -10.45 -7.42
N GLY A 356 5.79 -9.57 -7.00
CA GLY A 356 6.03 -8.13 -6.91
C GLY A 356 7.17 -7.79 -5.96
N GLN A 357 7.21 -8.42 -4.80
CA GLN A 357 8.30 -8.27 -3.82
C GLN A 357 9.63 -8.82 -4.37
N LEU A 358 9.62 -9.99 -4.99
CA LEU A 358 10.82 -10.60 -5.59
C LEU A 358 11.40 -9.76 -6.72
N ALA A 359 10.56 -9.06 -7.52
CA ALA A 359 11.03 -8.14 -8.54
C ALA A 359 11.79 -6.94 -7.92
N ILE A 360 11.27 -6.36 -6.83
CA ILE A 360 11.97 -5.30 -6.09
C ILE A 360 13.28 -5.83 -5.50
N VAL A 361 13.27 -7.02 -4.92
CA VAL A 361 14.47 -7.67 -4.39
C VAL A 361 15.52 -7.89 -5.48
N ALA A 362 15.11 -8.39 -6.65
CA ALA A 362 16.00 -8.64 -7.78
C ALA A 362 16.68 -7.36 -8.29
N ALA A 363 16.00 -6.23 -8.24
CA ALA A 363 16.57 -4.93 -8.58
C ALA A 363 17.50 -4.38 -7.47
N PHE A 364 17.06 -4.47 -6.22
CA PHE A 364 17.76 -3.86 -5.08
C PHE A 364 18.99 -4.66 -4.63
N LEU A 365 18.88 -5.99 -4.49
CA LEU A 365 19.86 -6.81 -3.80
C LEU A 365 21.25 -6.84 -4.50
N PRO A 366 21.36 -6.94 -5.84
CA PRO A 366 22.66 -6.87 -6.53
C PRO A 366 23.37 -5.54 -6.30
N LEU A 367 22.62 -4.42 -6.38
CA LEU A 367 23.16 -3.08 -6.15
C LEU A 367 23.62 -2.91 -4.70
N ALA A 368 22.79 -3.31 -3.75
CA ALA A 368 23.13 -3.28 -2.33
C ALA A 368 24.37 -4.15 -2.03
N PHE A 369 24.45 -5.32 -2.64
CA PHE A 369 25.59 -6.22 -2.47
C PHE A 369 26.88 -5.63 -3.06
N ALA A 370 26.83 -4.98 -4.22
CA ALA A 370 27.98 -4.29 -4.81
C ALA A 370 28.50 -3.15 -3.90
N LEU A 371 27.58 -2.40 -3.29
CA LEU A 371 27.90 -1.24 -2.46
C LEU A 371 28.18 -1.56 -0.97
N ARG A 372 27.95 -2.79 -0.50
CA ARG A 372 27.96 -3.19 0.92
C ARG A 372 29.25 -2.87 1.69
N THR A 373 30.38 -2.81 1.00
CA THR A 373 31.70 -2.53 1.61
C THR A 373 31.98 -1.04 1.78
N THR A 374 31.21 -0.19 1.11
CA THR A 374 31.41 1.26 1.11
C THR A 374 30.90 1.92 2.39
N GLY A 375 31.56 3.01 2.82
CA GLY A 375 31.02 3.87 3.89
C GLY A 375 29.71 4.52 3.50
N PHE A 376 29.52 4.81 2.20
CA PHE A 376 28.26 5.35 1.67
C PHE A 376 27.08 4.43 1.97
N TYR A 377 27.21 3.13 1.73
CA TYR A 377 26.11 2.20 2.02
C TYR A 377 25.80 2.10 3.52
N ARG A 378 26.84 1.94 4.36
CA ARG A 378 26.66 1.73 5.80
C ARG A 378 26.16 2.97 6.55
N VAL A 379 26.57 4.15 6.14
CA VAL A 379 26.17 5.40 6.79
C VAL A 379 25.07 6.09 6.01
N GLY A 380 25.25 6.32 4.72
CA GLY A 380 24.29 7.03 3.86
C GLY A 380 23.02 6.20 3.69
N VAL A 381 23.15 5.00 3.10
CA VAL A 381 21.96 4.22 2.75
C VAL A 381 21.31 3.58 3.99
N LEU A 382 22.08 2.89 4.84
CA LEU A 382 21.48 2.19 5.98
C LEU A 382 21.01 3.18 7.06
N ARG A 383 21.87 4.07 7.58
CA ARG A 383 21.49 4.91 8.72
C ARG A 383 20.59 6.06 8.30
N PHE A 384 21.02 6.88 7.33
CA PHE A 384 20.20 8.03 6.90
C PHE A 384 18.95 7.57 6.15
N GLY A 385 19.03 6.54 5.29
CA GLY A 385 17.89 5.97 4.62
C GLY A 385 16.86 5.42 5.61
N SER A 386 17.29 4.64 6.62
CA SER A 386 16.37 4.16 7.67
C SER A 386 15.80 5.31 8.51
N GLY A 387 16.58 6.36 8.79
CA GLY A 387 16.08 7.55 9.47
C GLY A 387 14.98 8.25 8.68
N LEU A 388 15.18 8.43 7.37
CA LEU A 388 14.18 9.04 6.48
C LEU A 388 12.90 8.20 6.39
N VAL A 389 13.04 6.88 6.23
CA VAL A 389 11.88 5.96 6.23
C VAL A 389 11.14 6.04 7.57
N ALA A 390 11.84 6.09 8.71
CA ALA A 390 11.21 6.21 10.01
C ALA A 390 10.43 7.52 10.16
N LEU A 391 10.98 8.64 9.70
CA LEU A 391 10.31 9.96 9.76
C LEU A 391 9.07 9.99 8.86
N LEU A 392 9.16 9.49 7.63
CA LEU A 392 8.01 9.46 6.72
C LEU A 392 6.91 8.53 7.24
N ALA A 393 7.28 7.35 7.71
CA ALA A 393 6.30 6.42 8.28
C ALA A 393 5.69 6.93 9.60
N LEU A 394 6.44 7.68 10.42
CA LEU A 394 5.91 8.34 11.60
C LEU A 394 4.89 9.43 11.23
N TRP A 395 5.17 10.18 10.18
CA TRP A 395 4.23 11.16 9.63
C TRP A 395 2.92 10.47 9.20
N TRP A 396 2.99 9.39 8.45
CA TRP A 396 1.81 8.61 8.07
C TRP A 396 1.07 8.03 9.27
N PHE A 397 1.81 7.55 10.27
CA PHE A 397 1.20 7.06 11.52
C PHE A 397 0.38 8.14 12.20
N VAL A 398 0.93 9.34 12.34
CA VAL A 398 0.23 10.47 12.96
C VAL A 398 -1.02 10.86 12.15
N GLN A 399 -0.90 10.97 10.84
CA GLN A 399 -2.04 11.25 9.98
C GLN A 399 -3.18 10.24 10.14
N ARG A 400 -2.86 8.94 10.08
CA ARG A 400 -3.86 7.86 10.17
C ARG A 400 -4.41 7.68 11.58
N ALA A 401 -3.58 7.80 12.61
CA ALA A 401 -3.99 7.61 14.00
C ALA A 401 -4.91 8.72 14.51
N PHE A 402 -4.68 9.97 14.07
CA PHE A 402 -5.43 11.15 14.54
C PHE A 402 -6.39 11.72 13.51
N ASP A 403 -6.56 11.03 12.37
CA ASP A 403 -7.45 11.47 11.27
C ASP A 403 -7.13 12.89 10.77
N LEU A 404 -5.85 13.21 10.70
CA LEU A 404 -5.34 14.51 10.31
C LEU A 404 -5.08 14.59 8.79
N ALA A 405 -5.54 13.61 8.01
CA ALA A 405 -5.47 13.71 6.57
C ALA A 405 -6.30 14.94 6.15
N PRO A 406 -5.76 15.87 5.36
CA PRO A 406 -6.58 16.95 4.84
C PRO A 406 -7.74 16.35 4.07
N SER A 407 -8.94 16.75 4.49
CA SER A 407 -10.23 16.46 3.87
C SER A 407 -10.22 16.78 2.39
#